data_fbe962907b433c529f8c8f10f1c0ad4d
#
_entry.id   fbe962907b433c529f8c8f10f1c0ad4d
#
_cell.length_a   1.000
_cell.length_b   1.000
_cell.length_c   1.000
_cell.angle_alpha   90.00
_cell.angle_beta   90.00
_cell.angle_gamma   90.00
#
_symmetry.space_group_name_H-M   'P 1'
#
loop_
_entity.id
_entity.type
_entity.pdbx_description
1 polymer ?
#
loop_
_entity_poly.entity_id
_entity_poly.type
_entity_poly.pdbx_seq_one_letter_code
_entity_poly.pdbx_strand_id
1 'polypeptide(L)'
;MSQHASNPQLPPKSGEQSELDHLLHHAKIWRGGATSLTKGIPTGFPVLDSLLPNRGWPRGSLTEILIKQSGIGALSLVLPAVAKLTQTQWVVWVCPPYVPYAPALQAGGVVLERMLIVEPDEDQQADTEYMLWVFEQALRFVDCGVAMAWIDAAQHVRLRRLQLACEQGQTWGVMFRPDAFAIQPSPAALRLSLVADKDKTVELRILKSQGGANARSCRLKL
;
A
#
# COMPACT_ATOMS: atom_id res chain seq x y z
N MET A 1 -31.40 -2.82 -56.92
CA MET A 1 -32.27 -3.30 -55.84
C MET A 1 -31.49 -4.40 -55.12
N SER A 2 -30.77 -4.07 -54.05
CA SER A 2 -30.03 -5.03 -53.27
C SER A 2 -30.48 -4.88 -51.82
N GLN A 3 -31.15 -5.89 -51.32
CA GLN A 3 -31.66 -5.95 -49.94
C GLN A 3 -30.48 -6.34 -49.00
N HIS A 4 -30.21 -5.46 -48.04
CA HIS A 4 -29.38 -5.78 -46.89
C HIS A 4 -30.19 -6.64 -45.91
N ALA A 5 -29.77 -7.88 -45.74
CA ALA A 5 -30.27 -8.77 -44.70
C ALA A 5 -29.62 -8.41 -43.37
N SER A 6 -30.40 -7.89 -42.44
CA SER A 6 -30.03 -7.67 -41.05
C SER A 6 -29.97 -9.01 -40.33
N ASN A 7 -28.80 -9.32 -39.74
CA ASN A 7 -28.60 -10.52 -38.94
C ASN A 7 -29.14 -10.25 -37.51
N PRO A 8 -30.10 -11.03 -36.98
CA PRO A 8 -30.60 -10.85 -35.63
C PRO A 8 -29.58 -11.39 -34.61
N GLN A 9 -29.04 -10.52 -33.78
CA GLN A 9 -28.28 -10.92 -32.61
C GLN A 9 -29.22 -11.65 -31.62
N LEU A 10 -28.95 -12.91 -31.35
CA LEU A 10 -29.58 -13.67 -30.27
C LEU A 10 -29.24 -13.08 -28.91
N PRO A 11 -30.21 -12.91 -27.98
CA PRO A 11 -29.91 -12.52 -26.61
C PRO A 11 -29.11 -13.63 -25.90
N PRO A 12 -28.17 -13.27 -25.02
CA PRO A 12 -27.39 -14.26 -24.29
C PRO A 12 -28.29 -15.10 -23.38
N LYS A 13 -28.02 -16.40 -23.37
CA LYS A 13 -28.79 -17.40 -22.60
C LYS A 13 -28.63 -17.06 -21.10
N SER A 14 -29.74 -17.05 -20.37
CA SER A 14 -29.84 -16.68 -18.94
C SER A 14 -28.94 -17.48 -17.98
N GLY A 15 -28.41 -18.65 -18.39
CA GLY A 15 -27.45 -19.46 -17.65
C GLY A 15 -26.03 -18.89 -17.65
N GLU A 16 -25.57 -18.32 -18.76
CA GLU A 16 -24.21 -17.79 -18.90
C GLU A 16 -23.99 -16.50 -18.09
N GLN A 17 -25.05 -15.70 -17.92
CA GLN A 17 -25.00 -14.51 -17.06
C GLN A 17 -24.89 -14.88 -15.57
N SER A 18 -25.57 -15.97 -15.14
CA SER A 18 -25.52 -16.44 -13.76
C SER A 18 -24.14 -17.04 -13.39
N GLU A 19 -23.47 -17.75 -14.29
CA GLU A 19 -22.12 -18.26 -14.09
C GLU A 19 -21.08 -17.12 -14.06
N LEU A 20 -21.24 -16.14 -14.95
CA LEU A 20 -20.37 -14.97 -14.98
C LEU A 20 -20.50 -14.15 -13.68
N ASP A 21 -21.72 -13.95 -13.20
CA ASP A 21 -21.98 -13.24 -11.95
C ASP A 21 -21.44 -14.01 -10.74
N HIS A 22 -21.52 -15.34 -10.74
CA HIS A 22 -20.93 -16.17 -9.69
C HIS A 22 -19.40 -16.09 -9.68
N LEU A 23 -18.77 -16.07 -10.86
CA LEU A 23 -17.32 -15.87 -10.98
C LEU A 23 -16.89 -14.46 -10.55
N LEU A 24 -17.69 -13.45 -10.83
CA LEU A 24 -17.41 -12.06 -10.47
C LEU A 24 -17.54 -11.78 -8.95
N HIS A 25 -18.24 -12.65 -8.19
CA HIS A 25 -18.29 -12.59 -6.73
C HIS A 25 -17.04 -13.19 -6.07
N HIS A 26 -16.17 -13.85 -6.83
CA HIS A 26 -14.88 -14.29 -6.30
C HIS A 26 -13.96 -13.10 -6.10
N ALA A 27 -13.51 -12.86 -4.86
CA ALA A 27 -12.66 -11.74 -4.45
C ALA A 27 -11.32 -11.60 -5.23
N LYS A 28 -10.98 -12.59 -6.05
CA LYS A 28 -9.75 -12.63 -6.88
C LYS A 28 -9.98 -12.31 -8.36
N ILE A 29 -11.23 -12.14 -8.80
CA ILE A 29 -11.54 -11.85 -10.21
C ILE A 29 -11.90 -10.38 -10.33
N TRP A 30 -11.04 -9.63 -11.01
CA TRP A 30 -11.25 -8.21 -11.27
C TRP A 30 -11.85 -8.02 -12.67
N ARG A 31 -12.97 -7.32 -12.75
CA ARG A 31 -13.55 -6.85 -14.01
C ARG A 31 -13.02 -5.46 -14.31
N GLY A 32 -12.36 -5.26 -15.45
CA GLY A 32 -11.89 -3.97 -15.89
C GLY A 32 -13.02 -2.91 -15.79
N GLY A 33 -12.84 -1.89 -14.96
CA GLY A 33 -13.84 -0.85 -14.71
C GLY A 33 -14.68 -1.06 -13.43
N ALA A 34 -14.66 -2.21 -12.76
CA ALA A 34 -15.28 -2.36 -11.45
C ALA A 34 -14.33 -1.82 -10.37
N THR A 35 -14.69 -0.72 -9.73
CA THR A 35 -14.02 -0.23 -8.53
C THR A 35 -14.26 -1.26 -7.42
N SER A 36 -13.21 -1.83 -6.84
CA SER A 36 -13.34 -2.65 -5.64
C SER A 36 -14.12 -1.89 -4.58
N LEU A 37 -15.19 -2.48 -4.06
CA LEU A 37 -16.05 -1.86 -3.03
C LEU A 37 -15.36 -1.75 -1.66
N THR A 38 -14.14 -2.26 -1.51
CA THR A 38 -13.38 -2.17 -0.26
C THR A 38 -12.82 -0.76 -0.10
N LYS A 39 -13.39 -0.03 0.86
CA LYS A 39 -12.91 1.31 1.24
C LYS A 39 -11.48 1.22 1.74
N GLY A 40 -10.59 2.06 1.21
CA GLY A 40 -9.21 2.18 1.67
C GLY A 40 -9.11 2.67 3.13
N ILE A 41 -7.92 2.55 3.71
CA ILE A 41 -7.61 3.13 5.01
C ILE A 41 -7.43 4.64 4.79
N PRO A 42 -8.23 5.52 5.43
CA PRO A 42 -8.09 6.96 5.24
C PRO A 42 -6.67 7.45 5.48
N THR A 43 -6.12 8.23 4.57
CA THR A 43 -4.74 8.72 4.67
C THR A 43 -4.56 9.80 5.73
N GLY A 44 -5.64 10.51 6.08
CA GLY A 44 -5.61 11.73 6.87
C GLY A 44 -5.45 13.00 6.02
N PHE A 45 -5.23 12.83 4.71
CA PHE A 45 -5.08 13.93 3.75
C PHE A 45 -6.18 13.84 2.68
N PRO A 46 -7.24 14.66 2.74
CA PRO A 46 -8.37 14.59 1.80
C PRO A 46 -7.96 14.70 0.32
N VAL A 47 -6.92 15.49 0.04
CA VAL A 47 -6.38 15.65 -1.31
C VAL A 47 -5.81 14.31 -1.80
N LEU A 48 -5.03 13.60 -0.96
CA LEU A 48 -4.48 12.30 -1.32
C LEU A 48 -5.58 11.25 -1.44
N ASP A 49 -6.55 11.23 -0.52
CA ASP A 49 -7.69 10.32 -0.57
C ASP A 49 -8.46 10.45 -1.91
N SER A 50 -8.61 11.67 -2.43
CA SER A 50 -9.29 11.90 -3.71
C SER A 50 -8.53 11.37 -4.93
N LEU A 51 -7.21 11.21 -4.82
CA LEU A 51 -6.34 10.70 -5.89
C LEU A 51 -6.21 9.18 -5.88
N LEU A 52 -6.43 8.54 -4.71
CA LEU A 52 -6.31 7.09 -4.57
C LEU A 52 -7.61 6.36 -4.96
N PRO A 53 -7.54 5.18 -5.62
CA PRO A 53 -8.72 4.49 -6.16
C PRO A 53 -9.79 4.18 -5.11
N ASN A 54 -9.36 3.76 -3.93
CA ASN A 54 -10.25 3.36 -2.83
C ASN A 54 -10.42 4.46 -1.78
N ARG A 55 -10.09 5.71 -2.14
CA ARG A 55 -10.11 6.88 -1.25
C ARG A 55 -9.34 6.64 0.05
N GLY A 56 -8.14 6.06 -0.06
CA GLY A 56 -7.26 5.76 1.07
C GLY A 56 -6.17 4.76 0.70
N TRP A 57 -5.35 4.42 1.68
CA TRP A 57 -4.31 3.41 1.52
C TRP A 57 -4.91 2.04 1.20
N PRO A 58 -4.28 1.23 0.33
CA PRO A 58 -4.82 -0.06 -0.07
C PRO A 58 -4.67 -1.09 1.05
N ARG A 59 -5.79 -1.58 1.59
CA ARG A 59 -5.80 -2.67 2.58
C ARG A 59 -5.38 -3.99 1.90
N GLY A 60 -4.67 -4.86 2.64
CA GLY A 60 -4.22 -6.14 2.13
C GLY A 60 -3.28 -6.03 0.93
N SER A 61 -2.49 -4.96 0.87
CA SER A 61 -1.62 -4.71 -0.27
C SER A 61 -0.35 -3.97 0.12
N LEU A 62 0.70 -4.16 -0.68
CA LEU A 62 1.98 -3.50 -0.51
C LEU A 62 1.96 -2.10 -1.12
N THR A 63 2.41 -1.12 -0.34
CA THR A 63 2.70 0.26 -0.76
C THR A 63 4.20 0.50 -0.69
N GLU A 64 4.82 0.92 -1.77
CA GLU A 64 6.20 1.43 -1.77
C GLU A 64 6.20 2.95 -1.71
N ILE A 65 6.92 3.51 -0.75
CA ILE A 65 7.17 4.95 -0.61
C ILE A 65 8.65 5.18 -0.91
N LEU A 66 8.90 5.80 -2.05
CA LEU A 66 10.23 6.06 -2.57
C LEU A 66 10.70 7.44 -2.13
N ILE A 67 11.81 7.49 -1.42
CA ILE A 67 12.35 8.69 -0.81
C ILE A 67 13.78 8.94 -1.28
N LYS A 68 14.08 10.18 -1.65
CA LYS A 68 15.43 10.58 -2.03
C LYS A 68 16.34 10.74 -0.81
N GLN A 69 15.76 11.14 0.31
CA GLN A 69 16.48 11.51 1.51
C GLN A 69 15.64 11.19 2.74
N SER A 70 16.23 10.62 3.76
CA SER A 70 15.56 10.41 5.06
C SER A 70 15.18 11.75 5.69
N GLY A 71 14.13 11.76 6.54
CA GLY A 71 13.70 12.97 7.26
C GLY A 71 12.81 13.93 6.49
N ILE A 72 12.39 13.63 5.28
CA ILE A 72 11.50 14.48 4.47
C ILE A 72 10.00 14.36 4.82
N GLY A 73 9.66 13.78 5.98
CA GLY A 73 8.27 13.63 6.39
C GLY A 73 7.57 12.35 5.89
N ALA A 74 8.34 11.37 5.37
CA ALA A 74 7.76 10.12 4.89
C ALA A 74 6.95 9.38 5.97
N LEU A 75 7.40 9.41 7.22
CA LEU A 75 6.67 8.87 8.36
C LEU A 75 5.40 9.69 8.65
N SER A 76 5.48 11.02 8.62
CA SER A 76 4.32 11.91 8.84
C SER A 76 3.19 11.66 7.83
N LEU A 77 3.53 11.22 6.62
CA LEU A 77 2.55 10.87 5.59
C LEU A 77 1.66 9.68 6.00
N VAL A 78 2.22 8.68 6.69
CA VAL A 78 1.50 7.46 7.07
C VAL A 78 0.96 7.51 8.51
N LEU A 79 1.49 8.38 9.34
CA LEU A 79 1.17 8.47 10.77
C LEU A 79 -0.32 8.64 11.09
N PRO A 80 -1.12 9.44 10.37
CA PRO A 80 -2.55 9.55 10.66
C PRO A 80 -3.30 8.22 10.48
N ALA A 81 -2.91 7.43 9.48
CA ALA A 81 -3.47 6.10 9.27
C ALA A 81 -3.00 5.10 10.34
N VAL A 82 -1.71 5.16 10.72
CA VAL A 82 -1.13 4.36 11.82
C VAL A 82 -1.87 4.63 13.12
N ALA A 83 -2.03 5.91 13.50
CA ALA A 83 -2.76 6.30 14.71
C ALA A 83 -4.19 5.72 14.75
N LYS A 84 -4.88 5.73 13.61
CA LYS A 84 -6.22 5.16 13.49
C LYS A 84 -6.21 3.64 13.61
N LEU A 85 -5.25 2.96 13.00
CA LEU A 85 -5.14 1.50 13.04
C LEU A 85 -4.80 1.01 14.45
N THR A 86 -3.92 1.69 15.18
CA THR A 86 -3.55 1.31 16.56
C THR A 86 -4.70 1.35 17.55
N GLN A 87 -5.84 1.97 17.20
CA GLN A 87 -7.02 1.93 18.08
C GLN A 87 -7.59 0.51 18.23
N THR A 88 -7.44 -0.34 17.21
CA THR A 88 -8.06 -1.67 17.17
C THR A 88 -7.12 -2.80 16.75
N GLN A 89 -6.00 -2.50 16.08
CA GLN A 89 -5.10 -3.49 15.49
C GLN A 89 -3.65 -3.23 15.90
N TRP A 90 -2.82 -4.25 15.77
CA TRP A 90 -1.38 -4.12 15.95
C TRP A 90 -0.73 -3.38 14.79
N VAL A 91 0.35 -2.69 15.08
CA VAL A 91 1.23 -2.04 14.11
C VAL A 91 2.64 -2.56 14.34
N VAL A 92 3.29 -3.00 13.27
CA VAL A 92 4.63 -3.57 13.35
C VAL A 92 5.60 -2.71 12.54
N TRP A 93 6.68 -2.28 13.16
CA TRP A 93 7.78 -1.59 12.50
C TRP A 93 9.00 -2.50 12.47
N VAL A 94 9.53 -2.73 11.27
CA VAL A 94 10.67 -3.62 11.04
C VAL A 94 11.88 -2.78 10.66
N CYS A 95 12.90 -2.82 11.49
CA CYS A 95 14.19 -2.15 11.29
C CYS A 95 14.04 -0.66 10.96
N PRO A 96 13.35 0.14 11.79
CA PRO A 96 13.30 1.58 11.57
C PRO A 96 14.71 2.17 11.64
N PRO A 97 15.05 3.17 10.79
CA PRO A 97 16.41 3.73 10.73
C PRO A 97 16.78 4.51 12.00
N TYR A 98 15.81 4.83 12.84
CA TYR A 98 15.99 5.54 14.12
C TYR A 98 14.95 5.03 15.12
N VAL A 99 15.31 5.03 16.39
CA VAL A 99 14.37 4.75 17.48
C VAL A 99 13.25 5.80 17.47
N PRO A 100 11.98 5.39 17.35
CA PRO A 100 10.86 6.32 17.30
C PRO A 100 10.71 7.06 18.63
N TYR A 101 10.47 8.38 18.57
CA TYR A 101 10.23 9.20 19.75
C TYR A 101 8.78 8.99 20.24
N ALA A 102 8.63 8.14 21.25
CA ALA A 102 7.34 7.71 21.78
C ALA A 102 6.38 8.87 22.16
N PRO A 103 6.82 9.97 22.82
CA PRO A 103 5.92 11.08 23.14
C PRO A 103 5.33 11.76 21.89
N ALA A 104 6.09 11.84 20.78
CA ALA A 104 5.58 12.42 19.55
C ALA A 104 4.54 11.48 18.88
N LEU A 105 4.75 10.17 18.95
CA LEU A 105 3.78 9.18 18.46
C LEU A 105 2.48 9.25 19.24
N GLN A 106 2.55 9.31 20.58
CA GLN A 106 1.37 9.46 21.44
C GLN A 106 0.63 10.77 21.17
N ALA A 107 1.36 11.90 21.02
CA ALA A 107 0.76 13.18 20.67
C ALA A 107 0.08 13.13 19.29
N GLY A 108 0.57 12.28 18.37
CA GLY A 108 -0.04 11.98 17.08
C GLY A 108 -1.21 11.00 17.13
N GLY A 109 -1.60 10.53 18.34
CA GLY A 109 -2.74 9.62 18.54
C GLY A 109 -2.42 8.14 18.39
N VAL A 110 -1.13 7.76 18.32
CA VAL A 110 -0.71 6.35 18.27
C VAL A 110 -0.86 5.70 19.63
N VAL A 111 -1.50 4.55 19.71
CA VAL A 111 -1.60 3.71 20.90
C VAL A 111 -0.35 2.82 20.97
N LEU A 112 0.61 3.18 21.84
CA LEU A 112 1.93 2.53 21.91
C LEU A 112 1.82 1.06 22.34
N GLU A 113 0.84 0.70 23.15
CA GLU A 113 0.59 -0.66 23.62
C GLU A 113 0.25 -1.64 22.48
N ARG A 114 -0.08 -1.12 21.30
CA ARG A 114 -0.35 -1.89 20.09
C ARG A 114 0.72 -1.70 19.01
N MET A 115 1.88 -1.28 19.42
CA MET A 115 3.01 -1.07 18.53
C MET A 115 4.13 -2.04 18.87
N LEU A 116 4.59 -2.78 17.87
CA LEU A 116 5.79 -3.62 17.96
C LEU A 116 6.87 -3.02 17.08
N ILE A 117 8.07 -2.92 17.64
CA ILE A 117 9.27 -2.56 16.91
C ILE A 117 10.16 -3.80 16.92
N VAL A 118 10.54 -4.27 15.73
CA VAL A 118 11.47 -5.38 15.57
C VAL A 118 12.77 -4.81 15.04
N GLU A 119 13.79 -4.89 15.86
CA GLU A 119 15.16 -4.52 15.51
C GLU A 119 15.98 -5.81 15.37
N PRO A 120 16.84 -5.94 14.36
CA PRO A 120 17.73 -7.07 14.25
C PRO A 120 18.79 -6.97 15.35
N ASP A 121 19.27 -8.12 15.79
CA ASP A 121 20.48 -8.17 16.62
C ASP A 121 21.68 -7.54 15.88
N GLU A 122 22.70 -7.11 16.63
CA GLU A 122 23.88 -6.45 16.06
C GLU A 122 24.53 -7.24 14.93
N ASP A 123 24.54 -8.56 15.04
CA ASP A 123 25.07 -9.49 14.03
C ASP A 123 24.18 -9.63 12.79
N GLN A 124 22.91 -9.22 12.84
CA GLN A 124 21.90 -9.38 11.78
C GLN A 124 21.50 -8.07 11.11
N GLN A 125 22.02 -6.94 11.59
CA GLN A 125 21.65 -5.61 11.08
C GLN A 125 21.91 -5.42 9.58
N ALA A 126 22.85 -6.14 8.99
CA ALA A 126 23.17 -6.09 7.58
C ALA A 126 22.41 -7.14 6.73
N ASP A 127 21.65 -8.07 7.36
CA ASP A 127 20.97 -9.14 6.62
C ASP A 127 19.59 -8.71 6.10
N THR A 128 19.60 -8.24 4.87
CA THR A 128 18.38 -7.87 4.14
C THR A 128 17.38 -9.05 4.03
N GLU A 129 17.84 -10.28 3.94
CA GLU A 129 16.97 -11.47 3.83
C GLU A 129 16.23 -11.73 5.14
N TYR A 130 16.91 -11.56 6.28
CA TYR A 130 16.29 -11.64 7.60
C TYR A 130 15.22 -10.55 7.77
N MET A 131 15.54 -9.30 7.43
CA MET A 131 14.58 -8.19 7.50
C MET A 131 13.35 -8.43 6.61
N LEU A 132 13.55 -8.94 5.40
CA LEU A 132 12.45 -9.30 4.48
C LEU A 132 11.60 -10.44 5.04
N TRP A 133 12.22 -11.43 5.68
CA TRP A 133 11.52 -12.53 6.33
C TRP A 133 10.67 -12.04 7.51
N VAL A 134 11.24 -11.23 8.40
CA VAL A 134 10.52 -10.63 9.54
C VAL A 134 9.33 -9.81 9.04
N PHE A 135 9.54 -8.99 8.02
CA PHE A 135 8.49 -8.19 7.43
C PHE A 135 7.38 -9.06 6.81
N GLU A 136 7.74 -10.14 6.13
CA GLU A 136 6.78 -11.12 5.59
C GLU A 136 5.92 -11.75 6.70
N GLN A 137 6.53 -12.12 7.86
CA GLN A 137 5.78 -12.66 9.01
C GLN A 137 4.81 -11.62 9.58
N ALA A 138 5.25 -10.37 9.75
CA ALA A 138 4.40 -9.28 10.22
C ALA A 138 3.20 -9.03 9.29
N LEU A 139 3.41 -9.10 7.97
CA LEU A 139 2.35 -8.94 6.96
C LEU A 139 1.31 -10.06 6.99
N ARG A 140 1.68 -11.28 7.42
CA ARG A 140 0.77 -12.43 7.53
C ARG A 140 -0.01 -12.46 8.84
N PHE A 141 0.37 -11.65 9.81
CA PHE A 141 -0.28 -11.62 11.10
C PHE A 141 -1.66 -10.97 10.99
N VAL A 142 -2.71 -11.76 11.23
CA VAL A 142 -4.12 -11.40 10.94
C VAL A 142 -4.59 -10.15 11.70
N ASP A 143 -4.11 -9.96 12.93
CA ASP A 143 -4.48 -8.79 13.75
C ASP A 143 -3.60 -7.57 13.49
N CYS A 144 -2.70 -7.64 12.50
CA CYS A 144 -1.86 -6.52 12.10
C CYS A 144 -2.59 -5.63 11.11
N GLY A 145 -2.80 -4.37 11.47
CA GLY A 145 -3.41 -3.37 10.59
C GLY A 145 -2.43 -2.81 9.56
N VAL A 146 -1.18 -2.59 9.99
CA VAL A 146 -0.08 -2.16 9.14
C VAL A 146 1.25 -2.70 9.63
N ALA A 147 2.05 -3.20 8.70
CA ALA A 147 3.47 -3.46 8.92
C ALA A 147 4.30 -2.50 8.05
N MET A 148 5.33 -1.89 8.62
CA MET A 148 6.22 -0.96 7.94
C MET A 148 7.66 -1.44 8.02
N ALA A 149 8.41 -1.30 6.91
CA ALA A 149 9.81 -1.68 6.85
C ALA A 149 10.65 -0.65 6.07
N TRP A 150 11.89 -0.49 6.49
CA TRP A 150 12.90 0.33 5.82
C TRP A 150 13.94 -0.61 5.22
N ILE A 151 13.78 -0.92 3.93
CA ILE A 151 14.61 -1.92 3.24
C ILE A 151 15.10 -1.32 1.93
N ASP A 152 16.40 -1.12 1.84
CA ASP A 152 17.03 -0.47 0.69
C ASP A 152 16.96 -1.32 -0.57
N ALA A 153 17.24 -2.62 -0.46
CA ALA A 153 17.27 -3.51 -1.60
C ALA A 153 16.33 -4.72 -1.41
N ALA A 154 15.46 -4.95 -2.37
CA ALA A 154 14.66 -6.17 -2.44
C ALA A 154 14.48 -6.58 -3.90
N GLN A 155 14.74 -7.85 -4.20
CA GLN A 155 14.53 -8.43 -5.52
C GLN A 155 13.04 -8.50 -5.84
N HIS A 156 12.69 -8.43 -7.12
CA HIS A 156 11.29 -8.49 -7.58
C HIS A 156 10.51 -9.71 -7.05
N VAL A 157 11.16 -10.87 -6.98
CA VAL A 157 10.56 -12.10 -6.44
C VAL A 157 10.17 -11.93 -4.97
N ARG A 158 11.03 -11.27 -4.17
CA ARG A 158 10.76 -10.99 -2.76
C ARG A 158 9.58 -10.03 -2.62
N LEU A 159 9.55 -8.94 -3.41
CA LEU A 159 8.43 -8.00 -3.41
C LEU A 159 7.09 -8.69 -3.75
N ARG A 160 7.10 -9.66 -4.69
CA ARG A 160 5.90 -10.44 -5.00
C ARG A 160 5.43 -11.28 -3.80
N ARG A 161 6.35 -11.90 -3.06
CA ARG A 161 6.01 -12.64 -1.84
C ARG A 161 5.41 -11.73 -0.77
N LEU A 162 5.96 -10.52 -0.57
CA LEU A 162 5.43 -9.53 0.35
C LEU A 162 4.02 -9.08 -0.06
N GLN A 163 3.77 -8.84 -1.36
CA GLN A 163 2.43 -8.53 -1.85
C GLN A 163 1.43 -9.64 -1.52
N LEU A 164 1.79 -10.91 -1.74
CA LEU A 164 0.95 -12.06 -1.39
C LEU A 164 0.74 -12.20 0.12
N ALA A 165 1.76 -11.89 0.92
CA ALA A 165 1.65 -11.89 2.37
C ALA A 165 0.66 -10.82 2.88
N CYS A 166 0.69 -9.61 2.28
CA CYS A 166 -0.31 -8.57 2.55
C CYS A 166 -1.74 -9.08 2.26
N GLU A 167 -1.93 -9.75 1.12
CA GLU A 167 -3.23 -10.30 0.72
C GLU A 167 -3.72 -11.38 1.69
N GLN A 168 -2.83 -12.26 2.15
CA GLN A 168 -3.15 -13.32 3.11
C GLN A 168 -3.54 -12.78 4.48
N GLY A 169 -2.74 -11.85 5.04
CA GLY A 169 -2.98 -11.25 6.34
C GLY A 169 -4.01 -10.11 6.32
N GLN A 170 -4.46 -9.66 5.12
CA GLN A 170 -5.26 -8.44 4.94
C GLN A 170 -4.61 -7.20 5.58
N THR A 171 -3.27 -7.23 5.69
CA THR A 171 -2.43 -6.21 6.31
C THR A 171 -1.99 -5.19 5.27
N TRP A 172 -2.01 -3.92 5.62
CA TRP A 172 -1.39 -2.89 4.79
C TRP A 172 0.13 -2.93 4.98
N GLY A 173 0.86 -3.30 3.93
CA GLY A 173 2.32 -3.28 3.93
C GLY A 173 2.84 -1.93 3.45
N VAL A 174 3.78 -1.33 4.19
CA VAL A 174 4.46 -0.10 3.79
C VAL A 174 5.96 -0.35 3.75
N MET A 175 6.57 -0.12 2.59
CA MET A 175 8.01 -0.25 2.42
C MET A 175 8.61 1.09 2.01
N PHE A 176 9.50 1.63 2.85
CA PHE A 176 10.29 2.80 2.52
C PHE A 176 11.56 2.38 1.81
N ARG A 177 11.83 2.98 0.65
CA ARG A 177 12.97 2.63 -0.19
C ARG A 177 13.61 3.88 -0.82
N PRO A 178 14.90 3.82 -1.20
CA PRO A 178 15.52 4.87 -1.99
C PRO A 178 14.80 5.12 -3.33
N ASP A 179 14.72 6.36 -3.76
CA ASP A 179 14.09 6.76 -5.03
C ASP A 179 14.77 6.19 -6.28
N ALA A 180 16.04 5.78 -6.16
CA ALA A 180 16.75 5.06 -7.22
C ALA A 180 16.00 3.81 -7.72
N PHE A 181 15.14 3.22 -6.89
CA PHE A 181 14.30 2.07 -7.27
C PHE A 181 13.02 2.47 -8.03
N ALA A 182 12.77 3.76 -8.27
CA ALA A 182 11.58 4.22 -8.99
C ALA A 182 11.45 3.64 -10.40
N ILE A 183 12.59 3.46 -11.09
CA ILE A 183 12.66 2.93 -12.46
C ILE A 183 12.48 1.41 -12.54
N GLN A 184 12.65 0.70 -11.42
CA GLN A 184 12.51 -0.75 -11.41
C GLN A 184 11.03 -1.16 -11.37
N PRO A 185 10.64 -2.23 -12.10
CA PRO A 185 9.29 -2.77 -12.00
C PRO A 185 9.04 -3.34 -10.60
N SER A 186 7.81 -3.15 -10.09
CA SER A 186 7.40 -3.66 -8.78
C SER A 186 5.98 -4.24 -8.83
N PRO A 187 5.72 -5.34 -8.12
CA PRO A 187 4.38 -5.91 -7.94
C PRO A 187 3.52 -5.13 -6.95
N ALA A 188 4.08 -4.17 -6.19
CA ALA A 188 3.32 -3.38 -5.22
C ALA A 188 2.08 -2.74 -5.85
N ALA A 189 0.97 -2.72 -5.12
CA ALA A 189 -0.29 -2.17 -5.58
C ALA A 189 -0.26 -0.64 -5.71
N LEU A 190 0.50 0.02 -4.83
CA LEU A 190 0.69 1.46 -4.84
C LEU A 190 2.19 1.79 -4.76
N ARG A 191 2.64 2.74 -5.58
CA ARG A 191 4.00 3.27 -5.52
C ARG A 191 3.95 4.78 -5.56
N LEU A 192 4.58 5.39 -4.58
CA LEU A 192 4.64 6.83 -4.41
C LEU A 192 6.09 7.29 -4.40
N SER A 193 6.36 8.46 -4.91
CA SER A 193 7.63 9.17 -4.72
C SER A 193 7.38 10.44 -3.94
N LEU A 194 8.19 10.69 -2.92
CA LEU A 194 8.17 11.91 -2.12
C LEU A 194 9.40 12.75 -2.42
N VAL A 195 9.16 14.01 -2.71
CA VAL A 195 10.21 15.01 -2.90
C VAL A 195 9.94 16.17 -1.96
N ALA A 196 10.95 16.52 -1.17
CA ALA A 196 10.88 17.71 -0.31
C ALA A 196 10.67 18.96 -1.18
N ASP A 197 9.72 19.80 -0.81
CA ASP A 197 9.47 21.10 -1.40
C ASP A 197 9.80 22.19 -0.33
N LYS A 198 9.64 23.43 -0.68
CA LYS A 198 9.84 24.57 0.23
C LYS A 198 8.75 24.57 1.32
N ASP A 199 9.03 25.25 2.43
CA ASP A 199 8.04 25.57 3.48
C ASP A 199 7.36 24.34 4.14
N LYS A 200 8.14 23.29 4.45
CA LYS A 200 7.65 22.05 5.08
C LYS A 200 6.53 21.35 4.29
N THR A 201 6.51 21.57 2.99
CA THR A 201 5.62 20.84 2.08
C THR A 201 6.40 19.75 1.37
N VAL A 202 5.68 18.71 0.93
CA VAL A 202 6.23 17.65 0.07
C VAL A 202 5.41 17.57 -1.20
N GLU A 203 6.06 17.37 -2.31
CA GLU A 203 5.43 16.91 -3.54
C GLU A 203 5.36 15.39 -3.51
N LEU A 204 4.15 14.86 -3.57
CA LEU A 204 3.88 13.44 -3.67
C LEU A 204 3.47 13.11 -5.09
N ARG A 205 4.13 12.14 -5.72
CA ARG A 205 3.83 11.65 -7.08
C ARG A 205 3.41 10.19 -7.02
N ILE A 206 2.27 9.87 -7.62
CA ILE A 206 1.80 8.49 -7.78
C ILE A 206 2.47 7.90 -9.02
N LEU A 207 3.43 7.00 -8.82
CA LEU A 207 4.14 6.31 -9.90
C LEU A 207 3.36 5.12 -10.43
N LYS A 208 2.63 4.42 -9.54
CA LYS A 208 1.78 3.28 -9.87
C LYS A 208 0.62 3.23 -8.90
N SER A 209 -0.56 2.92 -9.42
CA SER A 209 -1.75 2.65 -8.61
C SER A 209 -2.60 1.60 -9.30
N GLN A 210 -2.81 0.46 -8.64
CA GLN A 210 -3.65 -0.62 -9.15
C GLN A 210 -5.12 -0.16 -9.17
N GLY A 211 -5.76 -0.20 -10.34
CA GLY A 211 -7.14 0.27 -10.53
C GLY A 211 -7.31 1.78 -10.59
N GLY A 212 -6.24 2.56 -10.61
CA GLY A 212 -6.26 4.01 -10.70
C GLY A 212 -5.42 4.58 -11.84
N ALA A 213 -5.54 5.90 -12.05
CA ALA A 213 -4.68 6.61 -13.00
C ALA A 213 -3.29 6.81 -12.42
N ASN A 214 -2.28 6.49 -13.20
CA ASN A 214 -0.87 6.79 -12.89
C ASN A 214 -0.53 8.26 -13.17
N ALA A 215 0.65 8.69 -12.75
CA ALA A 215 1.21 10.03 -13.03
C ALA A 215 0.38 11.21 -12.48
N ARG A 216 -0.26 11.02 -11.34
CA ARG A 216 -0.89 12.12 -10.57
C ARG A 216 0.05 12.60 -9.49
N SER A 217 -0.01 13.88 -9.17
CA SER A 217 0.75 14.44 -8.05
C SER A 217 -0.11 15.38 -7.21
N CYS A 218 0.29 15.57 -5.96
CA CYS A 218 -0.26 16.58 -5.08
C CYS A 218 0.84 17.13 -4.15
N ARG A 219 0.57 18.31 -3.60
CA ARG A 219 1.40 18.89 -2.55
C ARG A 219 0.71 18.72 -1.21
N LEU A 220 1.45 18.28 -0.22
CA LEU A 220 0.96 18.07 1.14
C LEU A 220 1.84 18.83 2.12
N LYS A 221 1.22 19.38 3.14
CA LYS A 221 1.90 19.90 4.33
C LYS A 221 1.89 18.78 5.36
N LEU A 222 3.06 18.28 5.71
CA LEU A 222 3.26 17.17 6.64
C LEU A 222 3.66 17.65 8.03
#